data_b44b7fd341f03419a6dac620eedaeebc
#
_entry.id   b44b7fd341f03419a6dac620eedaeebc
#
_cell.length_a   1.000
_cell.length_b   1.000
_cell.length_c   1.000
_cell.angle_alpha   90.00
_cell.angle_beta   90.00
_cell.angle_gamma   90.00
#
_symmetry.space_group_name_H-M   'P 1'
#
loop_
_entity.id
_entity.type
_entity.pdbx_description
1 polymer ?
#
loop_
_entity_poly.entity_id
_entity_poly.type
_entity_poly.pdbx_seq_one_letter_code
_entity_poly.pdbx_strand_id
1 'polypeptide(L)'
;PMETIGVNAASLLLDFKQSVLLQKEMYGEDKTRALAITQAISLGGHRGRFVVLKPLVTDARASRQIRNVAIKGVGTTTQGQQYLLDLLSAGRIPEELMFVTGTALFASSDSVIVKSAKELITPPTTVNATPLPPLNELIRLLGDPVSGKIVFDKKGTCIKCHKIGESGKEIGPSLTEIGSKLSKEAMFVSILDP
;
A
#
# COMPACT_ATOMS: atom_id res chain seq x y z
N PRO A 1 -19.82 5.39 2.87
CA PRO A 1 -20.68 4.59 3.73
C PRO A 1 -19.94 4.07 4.94
N MET A 2 -19.67 2.76 5.11
CA MET A 2 -19.02 2.25 6.36
C MET A 2 -17.60 2.76 6.56
N GLU A 3 -16.81 2.86 5.49
CA GLU A 3 -15.44 3.40 5.52
C GLU A 3 -15.40 4.84 6.02
N THR A 4 -16.30 5.70 5.53
CA THR A 4 -16.41 7.10 5.98
C THR A 4 -16.76 7.21 7.46
N ILE A 5 -17.64 6.34 7.97
CA ILE A 5 -17.99 6.31 9.40
C ILE A 5 -16.77 5.94 10.24
N GLY A 6 -16.00 4.93 9.82
CA GLY A 6 -14.78 4.51 10.49
C GLY A 6 -13.73 5.63 10.56
N VAL A 7 -13.51 6.33 9.45
CA VAL A 7 -12.58 7.48 9.38
C VAL A 7 -13.00 8.61 10.31
N ASN A 8 -14.28 8.96 10.34
CA ASN A 8 -14.79 10.02 11.22
C ASN A 8 -14.69 9.63 12.69
N ALA A 9 -15.02 8.38 13.04
CA ALA A 9 -14.89 7.87 14.39
C ALA A 9 -13.43 7.86 14.87
N ALA A 10 -12.50 7.42 14.02
CA ALA A 10 -11.07 7.45 14.34
C ALA A 10 -10.56 8.89 14.55
N SER A 11 -11.00 9.84 13.73
CA SER A 11 -10.65 11.26 13.87
C SER A 11 -11.16 11.82 15.19
N LEU A 12 -12.43 11.58 15.55
CA LEU A 12 -13.00 12.00 16.83
C LEU A 12 -12.25 11.41 18.03
N LEU A 13 -11.89 10.13 17.98
CA LEU A 13 -11.09 9.51 19.05
C LEU A 13 -9.71 10.16 19.20
N LEU A 14 -9.10 10.57 18.10
CA LEU A 14 -7.83 11.32 18.14
C LEU A 14 -8.02 12.73 18.72
N ASP A 15 -9.10 13.43 18.36
CA ASP A 15 -9.46 14.73 18.96
C ASP A 15 -9.66 14.63 20.48
N PHE A 16 -10.29 13.56 20.94
CA PHE A 16 -10.46 13.25 22.36
C PHE A 16 -9.22 12.62 23.02
N LYS A 17 -8.06 12.66 22.37
CA LYS A 17 -6.78 12.14 22.87
C LYS A 17 -6.79 10.65 23.25
N GLN A 18 -7.64 9.86 22.61
CA GLN A 18 -7.77 8.41 22.84
C GLN A 18 -6.72 7.58 22.03
N SER A 19 -5.53 8.13 21.81
CA SER A 19 -4.48 7.45 21.05
C SER A 19 -4.04 6.11 21.67
N VAL A 20 -4.03 6.03 23.00
CA VAL A 20 -3.70 4.78 23.74
C VAL A 20 -4.73 3.69 23.48
N LEU A 21 -6.03 4.05 23.48
CA LEU A 21 -7.10 3.12 23.15
C LEU A 21 -6.97 2.61 21.72
N LEU A 22 -6.75 3.51 20.76
CA LEU A 22 -6.56 3.16 19.36
C LEU A 22 -5.35 2.24 19.16
N GLN A 23 -4.21 2.53 19.81
CA GLN A 23 -3.04 1.65 19.77
C GLN A 23 -3.35 0.27 20.35
N LYS A 24 -4.01 0.18 21.48
CA LYS A 24 -4.40 -1.09 22.09
C LYS A 24 -5.24 -1.94 21.13
N GLU A 25 -6.22 -1.34 20.46
CA GLU A 25 -7.07 -2.04 19.50
C GLU A 25 -6.31 -2.49 18.22
N MET A 26 -5.35 -1.69 17.74
CA MET A 26 -4.50 -2.06 16.59
C MET A 26 -3.56 -3.24 16.87
N TYR A 27 -3.23 -3.49 18.14
CA TYR A 27 -2.48 -4.68 18.58
C TYR A 27 -3.38 -5.81 19.09
N GLY A 28 -4.69 -5.64 19.03
CA GLY A 28 -5.68 -6.60 19.52
C GLY A 28 -5.61 -7.97 18.83
N GLU A 29 -6.23 -8.98 19.45
CA GLU A 29 -6.29 -10.34 18.92
C GLU A 29 -7.13 -10.44 17.65
N ASP A 30 -8.21 -9.66 17.57
CA ASP A 30 -9.04 -9.56 16.35
C ASP A 30 -8.29 -8.79 15.26
N LYS A 31 -7.62 -9.53 14.39
CA LYS A 31 -6.81 -8.96 13.30
C LYS A 31 -7.64 -8.21 12.26
N THR A 32 -8.89 -8.61 12.03
CA THR A 32 -9.80 -7.92 11.11
C THR A 32 -10.15 -6.54 11.65
N ARG A 33 -10.50 -6.46 12.92
CA ARG A 33 -10.80 -5.20 13.60
C ARG A 33 -9.56 -4.30 13.68
N ALA A 34 -8.41 -4.87 14.05
CA ALA A 34 -7.14 -4.15 14.12
C ALA A 34 -6.76 -3.53 12.76
N LEU A 35 -6.93 -4.29 11.67
CA LEU A 35 -6.69 -3.80 10.31
C LEU A 35 -7.66 -2.69 9.93
N ALA A 36 -8.96 -2.86 10.18
CA ALA A 36 -9.98 -1.87 9.88
C ALA A 36 -9.74 -0.53 10.61
N ILE A 37 -9.35 -0.58 11.88
CA ILE A 37 -9.00 0.62 12.66
C ILE A 37 -7.75 1.29 12.08
N THR A 38 -6.71 0.52 11.75
CA THR A 38 -5.49 1.05 11.15
C THR A 38 -5.78 1.72 9.79
N GLN A 39 -6.65 1.12 8.97
CA GLN A 39 -7.10 1.70 7.70
C GLN A 39 -7.85 3.02 7.91
N ALA A 40 -8.79 3.06 8.85
CA ALA A 40 -9.56 4.26 9.16
C ALA A 40 -8.65 5.42 9.58
N ILE A 41 -7.63 5.16 10.42
CA ILE A 41 -6.64 6.16 10.84
C ILE A 41 -5.75 6.59 9.67
N SER A 42 -5.30 5.63 8.84
CA SER A 42 -4.44 5.89 7.69
C SER A 42 -5.11 6.78 6.64
N LEU A 43 -6.40 6.54 6.36
CA LEU A 43 -7.20 7.31 5.41
C LEU A 43 -7.63 8.68 5.96
N GLY A 44 -7.74 8.80 7.29
CA GLY A 44 -8.11 10.05 7.94
C GLY A 44 -7.04 11.13 7.82
N GLY A 45 -7.47 12.39 7.67
CA GLY A 45 -6.57 13.56 7.58
C GLY A 45 -6.07 14.08 8.94
N HIS A 46 -6.38 13.42 10.05
CA HIS A 46 -6.10 13.92 11.40
C HIS A 46 -4.60 14.03 11.69
N ARG A 47 -4.17 15.16 12.30
CA ARG A 47 -2.75 15.42 12.61
C ARG A 47 -2.13 14.37 13.54
N GLY A 48 -2.89 13.82 14.46
CA GLY A 48 -2.45 12.81 15.43
C GLY A 48 -2.16 11.44 14.82
N ARG A 49 -2.57 11.17 13.58
CA ARG A 49 -2.38 9.86 12.94
C ARG A 49 -0.92 9.41 12.89
N PHE A 50 0.02 10.33 12.65
CA PHE A 50 1.44 10.02 12.59
C PHE A 50 1.93 9.39 13.91
N VAL A 51 1.57 9.98 15.05
CA VAL A 51 1.98 9.49 16.37
C VAL A 51 1.46 8.08 16.64
N VAL A 52 0.25 7.78 16.18
CA VAL A 52 -0.43 6.51 16.41
C VAL A 52 0.07 5.41 15.45
N LEU A 53 0.32 5.76 14.19
CA LEU A 53 0.75 4.81 13.16
C LEU A 53 2.27 4.54 13.18
N LYS A 54 3.07 5.52 13.57
CA LYS A 54 4.54 5.43 13.58
C LYS A 54 5.08 4.18 14.28
N PRO A 55 4.62 3.78 15.47
CA PRO A 55 5.13 2.58 16.15
C PRO A 55 4.89 1.29 15.35
N LEU A 56 3.76 1.22 14.61
CA LEU A 56 3.41 0.03 13.83
C LEU A 56 4.37 -0.25 12.67
N VAL A 57 5.06 0.76 12.16
CA VAL A 57 5.94 0.62 10.98
C VAL A 57 7.06 -0.40 11.23
N THR A 58 7.66 -0.37 12.43
CA THR A 58 8.82 -1.22 12.76
C THR A 58 8.51 -2.33 13.75
N ASP A 59 7.30 -2.39 14.30
CA ASP A 59 6.94 -3.38 15.31
C ASP A 59 6.57 -4.72 14.67
N ALA A 60 7.41 -5.73 14.88
CA ALA A 60 7.21 -7.08 14.35
C ALA A 60 5.97 -7.80 14.93
N ARG A 61 5.37 -7.32 16.03
CA ARG A 61 4.11 -7.85 16.57
C ARG A 61 2.92 -7.49 15.69
N ALA A 62 3.00 -6.39 14.95
CA ALA A 62 1.98 -6.04 13.96
C ALA A 62 2.15 -6.90 12.70
N SER A 63 1.03 -7.40 12.15
CA SER A 63 1.06 -8.17 10.91
C SER A 63 1.59 -7.34 9.74
N ARG A 64 2.12 -7.99 8.69
CA ARG A 64 2.57 -7.31 7.45
C ARG A 64 1.48 -6.38 6.92
N GLN A 65 0.22 -6.82 6.90
CA GLN A 65 -0.91 -6.01 6.39
C GLN A 65 -1.10 -4.72 7.20
N ILE A 66 -1.06 -4.80 8.52
CA ILE A 66 -1.17 -3.63 9.41
C ILE A 66 0.01 -2.68 9.19
N ARG A 67 1.23 -3.21 9.07
CA ARG A 67 2.44 -2.43 8.82
C ARG A 67 2.39 -1.74 7.45
N ASN A 68 1.93 -2.42 6.40
CA ASN A 68 1.70 -1.83 5.08
C ASN A 68 0.73 -0.63 5.14
N VAL A 69 -0.39 -0.79 5.85
CA VAL A 69 -1.37 0.30 6.02
C VAL A 69 -0.79 1.45 6.83
N ALA A 70 -0.02 1.15 7.88
CA ALA A 70 0.65 2.17 8.69
C ALA A 70 1.67 2.97 7.87
N ILE A 71 2.48 2.31 7.04
CA ILE A 71 3.43 2.97 6.13
C ILE A 71 2.70 3.89 5.15
N LYS A 72 1.61 3.44 4.54
CA LYS A 72 0.78 4.28 3.66
C LYS A 72 0.29 5.53 4.39
N GLY A 73 -0.28 5.37 5.58
CA GLY A 73 -0.79 6.49 6.38
C GLY A 73 0.29 7.46 6.85
N VAL A 74 1.44 6.95 7.28
CA VAL A 74 2.63 7.76 7.64
C VAL A 74 3.15 8.50 6.41
N GLY A 75 3.27 7.83 5.28
CA GLY A 75 3.84 8.36 4.04
C GLY A 75 3.01 9.45 3.33
N THR A 76 1.84 9.81 3.85
CA THR A 76 1.00 10.88 3.26
C THR A 76 1.47 12.30 3.60
N THR A 77 2.47 12.47 4.46
CA THR A 77 3.03 13.76 4.87
C THR A 77 4.53 13.78 4.69
N THR A 78 5.11 14.94 4.42
CA THR A 78 6.57 15.11 4.30
C THR A 78 7.30 14.67 5.56
N GLN A 79 6.76 14.96 6.76
CA GLN A 79 7.31 14.49 8.02
C GLN A 79 7.35 12.96 8.09
N GLY A 80 6.28 12.32 7.67
CA GLY A 80 6.21 10.86 7.65
C GLY A 80 7.12 10.24 6.59
N GLN A 81 7.21 10.86 5.42
CA GLN A 81 8.13 10.43 4.37
C GLN A 81 9.59 10.55 4.82
N GLN A 82 9.97 11.64 5.49
CA GLN A 82 11.30 11.78 6.08
C GLN A 82 11.57 10.67 7.10
N TYR A 83 10.62 10.38 7.99
CA TYR A 83 10.76 9.28 8.95
C TYR A 83 10.94 7.92 8.25
N LEU A 84 10.20 7.64 7.19
CA LEU A 84 10.37 6.41 6.40
C LEU A 84 11.74 6.35 5.72
N LEU A 85 12.22 7.47 5.20
CA LEU A 85 13.55 7.59 4.59
C LEU A 85 14.65 7.33 5.63
N ASP A 86 14.53 7.88 6.85
CA ASP A 86 15.46 7.67 7.93
C ASP A 86 15.52 6.18 8.35
N LEU A 87 14.37 5.52 8.43
CA LEU A 87 14.29 4.08 8.69
C LEU A 87 14.93 3.24 7.58
N LEU A 88 14.69 3.63 6.33
CA LEU A 88 15.27 2.97 5.15
C LEU A 88 16.79 3.10 5.14
N SER A 89 17.31 4.31 5.37
CA SER A 89 18.75 4.59 5.44
C SER A 89 19.44 3.84 6.57
N ALA A 90 18.72 3.60 7.67
CA ALA A 90 19.20 2.82 8.82
C ALA A 90 19.05 1.29 8.65
N GLY A 91 18.58 0.80 7.48
CA GLY A 91 18.34 -0.62 7.24
C GLY A 91 17.25 -1.24 8.13
N ARG A 92 16.30 -0.43 8.62
CA ARG A 92 15.25 -0.84 9.56
C ARG A 92 13.92 -1.18 8.88
N ILE A 93 13.85 -1.09 7.57
CA ILE A 93 12.69 -1.51 6.78
C ILE A 93 12.94 -2.94 6.29
N PRO A 94 12.15 -3.93 6.72
CA PRO A 94 12.25 -5.29 6.20
C PRO A 94 11.94 -5.37 4.72
N GLU A 95 12.47 -6.39 4.04
CA GLU A 95 12.32 -6.58 2.60
C GLU A 95 10.85 -6.64 2.17
N GLU A 96 10.00 -7.32 2.94
CA GLU A 96 8.56 -7.44 2.66
C GLU A 96 7.79 -6.10 2.76
N LEU A 97 8.40 -5.03 3.27
CA LEU A 97 7.83 -3.68 3.35
C LEU A 97 8.50 -2.68 2.40
N MET A 98 9.53 -3.12 1.65
CA MET A 98 10.29 -2.26 0.75
C MET A 98 9.41 -1.63 -0.32
N PHE A 99 8.52 -2.43 -0.93
CA PHE A 99 7.66 -1.95 -2.01
C PHE A 99 6.72 -0.83 -1.55
N VAL A 100 6.00 -1.03 -0.44
CA VAL A 100 5.07 0.00 0.10
C VAL A 100 5.81 1.24 0.58
N THR A 101 7.01 1.07 1.15
CA THR A 101 7.87 2.19 1.57
C THR A 101 8.35 2.98 0.37
N GLY A 102 8.84 2.31 -0.66
CA GLY A 102 9.25 2.93 -1.91
C GLY A 102 8.11 3.71 -2.57
N THR A 103 6.91 3.11 -2.63
CA THR A 103 5.71 3.78 -3.15
C THR A 103 5.42 5.09 -2.41
N ALA A 104 5.50 5.09 -1.07
CA ALA A 104 5.26 6.27 -0.26
C ALA A 104 6.32 7.36 -0.47
N LEU A 105 7.59 6.97 -0.59
CA LEU A 105 8.71 7.90 -0.78
C LEU A 105 8.74 8.49 -2.19
N PHE A 106 8.48 7.69 -3.23
CA PHE A 106 8.44 8.16 -4.61
C PHE A 106 7.22 9.03 -4.92
N ALA A 107 6.17 8.98 -4.12
CA ALA A 107 5.03 9.87 -4.20
C ALA A 107 5.26 11.24 -3.52
N SER A 108 6.44 11.46 -2.93
CA SER A 108 6.76 12.73 -2.27
C SER A 108 6.79 13.90 -3.26
N SER A 109 6.31 15.05 -2.82
CA SER A 109 6.53 16.33 -3.51
C SER A 109 7.93 16.93 -3.24
N ASP A 110 8.64 16.40 -2.23
CA ASP A 110 10.00 16.79 -1.91
C ASP A 110 10.99 16.02 -2.78
N SER A 111 11.67 16.74 -3.68
CA SER A 111 12.65 16.17 -4.61
C SER A 111 13.87 15.56 -3.92
N VAL A 112 14.23 16.03 -2.71
CA VAL A 112 15.35 15.49 -1.93
C VAL A 112 14.99 14.10 -1.43
N ILE A 113 13.78 13.92 -0.90
CA ILE A 113 13.28 12.61 -0.46
C ILE A 113 13.25 11.63 -1.62
N VAL A 114 12.70 12.04 -2.77
CA VAL A 114 12.62 11.18 -3.97
C VAL A 114 14.02 10.77 -4.45
N LYS A 115 14.96 11.72 -4.50
CA LYS A 115 16.34 11.45 -4.91
C LYS A 115 17.02 10.45 -3.97
N SER A 116 16.97 10.69 -2.66
CA SER A 116 17.58 9.81 -1.67
C SER A 116 16.95 8.41 -1.67
N ALA A 117 15.63 8.31 -1.86
CA ALA A 117 14.95 7.03 -1.99
C ALA A 117 15.43 6.23 -3.21
N LYS A 118 15.66 6.89 -4.37
CA LYS A 118 16.20 6.24 -5.58
C LYS A 118 17.62 5.70 -5.40
N GLU A 119 18.40 6.28 -4.53
CA GLU A 119 19.76 5.79 -4.20
C GLU A 119 19.73 4.56 -3.29
N LEU A 120 18.69 4.40 -2.47
CA LEU A 120 18.57 3.34 -1.47
C LEU A 120 17.69 2.17 -1.91
N ILE A 121 16.74 2.41 -2.80
CA ILE A 121 15.78 1.38 -3.27
C ILE A 121 16.14 1.00 -4.70
N THR A 122 16.46 -0.28 -4.90
CA THR A 122 16.57 -0.84 -6.25
C THR A 122 15.16 -1.16 -6.75
N PRO A 123 14.67 -0.47 -7.79
CA PRO A 123 13.35 -0.78 -8.37
C PRO A 123 13.32 -2.22 -8.89
N PRO A 124 12.16 -2.91 -8.83
CA PRO A 124 12.01 -4.18 -9.51
C PRO A 124 12.27 -4.02 -11.00
N THR A 125 12.92 -5.00 -11.60
CA THR A 125 13.27 -4.98 -13.01
C THR A 125 12.26 -5.75 -13.86
N THR A 126 12.10 -5.34 -15.12
CA THR A 126 11.35 -6.12 -16.12
C THR A 126 12.15 -7.34 -16.55
N VAL A 127 11.54 -8.22 -17.37
CA VAL A 127 12.21 -9.38 -17.98
C VAL A 127 13.48 -8.98 -18.74
N ASN A 128 13.55 -7.76 -19.25
CA ASN A 128 14.72 -7.22 -19.97
C ASN A 128 15.69 -6.45 -19.05
N ALA A 129 15.65 -6.65 -17.75
CA ALA A 129 16.44 -5.94 -16.74
C ALA A 129 16.27 -4.40 -16.75
N THR A 130 15.20 -3.89 -17.36
CA THR A 130 14.87 -2.46 -17.30
C THR A 130 14.14 -2.16 -15.99
N PRO A 131 14.58 -1.19 -15.18
CA PRO A 131 13.88 -0.81 -13.96
C PRO A 131 12.42 -0.40 -14.25
N LEU A 132 11.49 -0.89 -13.44
CA LEU A 132 10.11 -0.43 -13.53
C LEU A 132 9.99 1.00 -13.01
N PRO A 133 9.19 1.85 -13.66
CA PRO A 133 8.84 3.15 -13.09
C PRO A 133 8.19 3.01 -11.71
N PRO A 134 8.29 4.03 -10.84
CA PRO A 134 7.56 4.06 -9.58
C PRO A 134 6.05 3.91 -9.79
N LEU A 135 5.35 3.37 -8.79
CA LEU A 135 3.93 3.06 -8.90
C LEU A 135 3.07 4.28 -9.27
N ASN A 136 3.39 5.46 -8.72
CA ASN A 136 2.71 6.72 -9.04
C ASN A 136 2.86 7.15 -10.51
N GLU A 137 3.88 6.69 -11.21
CA GLU A 137 4.05 6.86 -12.65
C GLU A 137 3.30 5.77 -13.42
N LEU A 138 3.41 4.50 -12.98
CA LEU A 138 2.72 3.37 -13.61
C LEU A 138 1.20 3.57 -13.68
N ILE A 139 0.57 4.06 -12.63
CA ILE A 139 -0.88 4.29 -12.59
C ILE A 139 -1.36 5.37 -13.56
N ARG A 140 -0.46 6.25 -14.02
CA ARG A 140 -0.76 7.30 -15.01
C ARG A 140 -0.68 6.82 -16.46
N LEU A 141 -0.03 5.69 -16.69
CA LEU A 141 0.10 5.14 -18.03
C LEU A 141 -1.27 4.74 -18.58
N LEU A 142 -1.50 5.07 -19.84
CA LEU A 142 -2.65 4.57 -20.57
C LEU A 142 -2.31 3.17 -21.09
N GLY A 143 -3.15 2.20 -20.73
CA GLY A 143 -3.02 0.83 -21.22
C GLY A 143 -3.82 0.62 -22.50
N ASP A 144 -3.39 -0.35 -23.32
CA ASP A 144 -4.16 -0.86 -24.42
C ASP A 144 -4.86 -2.17 -24.02
N PRO A 145 -6.22 -2.22 -24.02
CA PRO A 145 -6.96 -3.40 -23.59
C PRO A 145 -6.71 -4.63 -24.47
N VAL A 146 -6.44 -4.44 -25.76
CA VAL A 146 -6.19 -5.54 -26.70
C VAL A 146 -4.85 -6.21 -26.39
N SER A 147 -3.80 -5.41 -26.26
CA SER A 147 -2.47 -5.90 -25.85
C SER A 147 -2.50 -6.47 -24.44
N GLY A 148 -3.24 -5.85 -23.53
CA GLY A 148 -3.45 -6.33 -22.15
C GLY A 148 -4.09 -7.71 -22.11
N LYS A 149 -5.09 -7.96 -22.96
CA LYS A 149 -5.69 -9.30 -23.10
C LYS A 149 -4.67 -10.34 -23.57
N ILE A 150 -3.82 -10.01 -24.53
CA ILE A 150 -2.76 -10.91 -25.00
C ILE A 150 -1.77 -11.24 -23.87
N VAL A 151 -1.42 -10.25 -23.03
CA VAL A 151 -0.56 -10.48 -21.87
C VAL A 151 -1.26 -11.38 -20.86
N PHE A 152 -2.53 -11.13 -20.53
CA PHE A 152 -3.31 -11.94 -19.61
C PHE A 152 -3.41 -13.41 -20.07
N ASP A 153 -3.73 -13.61 -21.34
CA ASP A 153 -3.98 -14.95 -21.92
C ASP A 153 -2.69 -15.75 -22.14
N LYS A 154 -1.59 -15.09 -22.50
CA LYS A 154 -0.36 -15.75 -22.99
C LYS A 154 0.85 -15.49 -22.10
N LYS A 155 1.38 -14.26 -22.11
CA LYS A 155 2.68 -13.93 -21.48
C LYS A 155 2.61 -13.97 -19.95
N GLY A 156 1.57 -13.40 -19.37
CA GLY A 156 1.37 -13.33 -17.93
C GLY A 156 0.82 -14.62 -17.33
N THR A 157 0.29 -15.53 -18.19
CA THR A 157 -0.34 -16.80 -17.77
C THR A 157 -1.49 -16.68 -16.77
N CYS A 158 -2.01 -15.47 -16.56
CA CYS A 158 -3.04 -15.18 -15.55
C CYS A 158 -4.33 -15.98 -15.76
N ILE A 159 -4.68 -16.25 -17.04
CA ILE A 159 -5.83 -17.06 -17.46
C ILE A 159 -5.81 -18.50 -16.92
N LYS A 160 -4.64 -19.00 -16.52
CA LYS A 160 -4.52 -20.36 -15.96
C LYS A 160 -5.20 -20.48 -14.60
N CYS A 161 -5.33 -19.38 -13.87
CA CYS A 161 -5.92 -19.35 -12.53
C CYS A 161 -7.13 -18.42 -12.43
N HIS A 162 -7.18 -17.34 -13.19
CA HIS A 162 -8.22 -16.32 -13.09
C HIS A 162 -9.16 -16.32 -14.29
N LYS A 163 -10.43 -16.00 -14.03
CA LYS A 163 -11.49 -15.85 -15.04
C LYS A 163 -11.78 -14.37 -15.29
N ILE A 164 -11.93 -13.99 -16.57
CA ILE A 164 -12.51 -12.71 -17.02
C ILE A 164 -13.59 -13.00 -18.04
N GLY A 165 -14.84 -12.60 -17.77
CA GLY A 165 -15.99 -12.98 -18.58
C GLY A 165 -16.13 -14.50 -18.65
N GLU A 166 -16.18 -15.04 -19.87
CA GLU A 166 -16.25 -16.48 -20.11
C GLU A 166 -14.85 -17.14 -20.30
N SER A 167 -13.76 -16.36 -20.23
CA SER A 167 -12.40 -16.84 -20.48
C SER A 167 -11.64 -17.09 -19.19
N GLY A 168 -10.95 -18.22 -19.08
CA GLY A 168 -10.07 -18.54 -17.96
C GLY A 168 -10.63 -19.60 -17.02
N LYS A 169 -9.96 -19.75 -15.86
CA LYS A 169 -10.29 -20.73 -14.81
C LYS A 169 -10.65 -20.03 -13.50
N GLU A 170 -11.40 -20.71 -12.66
CA GLU A 170 -11.82 -20.26 -11.33
C GLU A 170 -11.00 -20.93 -10.21
N ILE A 171 -9.68 -21.06 -10.42
CA ILE A 171 -8.76 -21.52 -9.36
C ILE A 171 -8.47 -20.34 -8.40
N GLY A 172 -8.25 -19.16 -8.98
CA GLY A 172 -8.17 -17.90 -8.25
C GLY A 172 -9.46 -17.08 -8.34
N PRO A 173 -9.56 -15.94 -7.67
CA PRO A 173 -10.73 -15.06 -7.74
C PRO A 173 -11.05 -14.63 -9.17
N SER A 174 -12.36 -14.52 -9.50
CA SER A 174 -12.79 -13.94 -10.76
C SER A 174 -12.40 -12.47 -10.85
N LEU A 175 -11.82 -12.06 -11.96
CA LEU A 175 -11.40 -10.70 -12.25
C LEU A 175 -12.39 -9.95 -13.18
N THR A 176 -13.55 -10.55 -13.50
CA THR A 176 -14.55 -9.98 -14.44
C THR A 176 -14.96 -8.56 -14.07
N GLU A 177 -15.13 -8.27 -12.78
CA GLU A 177 -15.54 -6.97 -12.27
C GLU A 177 -14.43 -6.26 -11.47
N ILE A 178 -13.18 -6.67 -11.65
CA ILE A 178 -12.08 -6.17 -10.80
C ILE A 178 -11.93 -4.65 -10.89
N GLY A 179 -12.16 -4.08 -12.07
CA GLY A 179 -12.04 -2.64 -12.28
C GLY A 179 -13.08 -1.79 -11.54
N SER A 180 -14.21 -2.38 -11.10
CA SER A 180 -15.18 -1.71 -10.25
C SER A 180 -14.93 -1.95 -8.75
N LYS A 181 -14.15 -2.98 -8.41
CA LYS A 181 -13.87 -3.40 -7.03
C LYS A 181 -12.56 -2.86 -6.47
N LEU A 182 -11.54 -2.70 -7.32
CA LEU A 182 -10.23 -2.22 -6.93
C LEU A 182 -9.82 -0.98 -7.74
N SER A 183 -9.12 -0.08 -7.07
CA SER A 183 -8.44 1.01 -7.77
C SER A 183 -7.31 0.48 -8.65
N LYS A 184 -6.92 1.25 -9.67
CA LYS A 184 -5.77 0.93 -10.54
C LYS A 184 -4.50 0.71 -9.72
N GLU A 185 -4.28 1.52 -8.68
CA GLU A 185 -3.17 1.36 -7.76
C GLU A 185 -3.20 0.01 -7.04
N ALA A 186 -4.36 -0.37 -6.47
CA ALA A 186 -4.50 -1.65 -5.77
C ALA A 186 -4.27 -2.84 -6.70
N MET A 187 -4.70 -2.76 -7.96
CA MET A 187 -4.42 -3.78 -8.96
C MET A 187 -2.91 -3.89 -9.26
N PHE A 188 -2.21 -2.77 -9.44
CA PHE A 188 -0.75 -2.79 -9.64
C PHE A 188 -0.02 -3.38 -8.43
N VAL A 189 -0.41 -2.98 -7.20
CA VAL A 189 0.18 -3.54 -5.98
C VAL A 189 0.00 -5.05 -5.92
N SER A 190 -1.20 -5.56 -6.24
CA SER A 190 -1.48 -7.00 -6.24
C SER A 190 -0.67 -7.79 -7.26
N ILE A 191 -0.14 -7.14 -8.30
CA ILE A 191 0.71 -7.77 -9.33
C ILE A 191 2.19 -7.65 -8.98
N LEU A 192 2.61 -6.53 -8.40
CA LEU A 192 4.02 -6.21 -8.17
C LEU A 192 4.52 -6.65 -6.79
N ASP A 193 3.61 -6.79 -5.82
CA ASP A 193 3.89 -7.21 -4.44
C ASP A 193 2.75 -8.12 -3.92
N PRO A 194 2.60 -9.33 -4.48
CA PRO A 194 1.51 -10.25 -4.20
C PRO A 194 1.54 -10.85 -2.78
#